data_71f1a1b4b680cfadb9831f71357c7ae7
#
_entry.id   71f1a1b4b680cfadb9831f71357c7ae7
#
_cell.length_a   1.000
_cell.length_b   1.000
_cell.length_c   1.000
_cell.angle_alpha   90.00
_cell.angle_beta   90.00
_cell.angle_gamma   90.00
#
_symmetry.space_group_name_H-M   'P 1'
#
loop_
_entity.id
_entity.type
_entity.pdbx_description
1 polymer ?
#
loop_
_entity_poly.entity_id
_entity_poly.type
_entity_poly.pdbx_seq_one_letter_code
_entity_poly.pdbx_strand_id
1 'polypeptide(L)'
;MLFRSGCVVVFAAGNSGSSVSFPATVNGVIAVGAVDKNGALCSYSARGSEINLVAPSGALDYTGDIRTLDLMGSAGLYPGNYLSTFGGTSASCPQVSGVAALLLSINPKLTEAEVRNILGHSARKIGSYSYSTVSGHPFGTWNANMGYGLLDAEAAVREVYPQISGDNLVPCTGNKTYTLNRNYKGNWTLGTSGLQIVSGGQNSNSITVRAISNPGGTMSGTIYANVVLPNGSSVSVAKTVSIGAPSITSVSGPEQVGAGGSASFTASPIFMEDEGNYQWMVSPNTASMSAYRYSNSVTFSAPGTYIVGCRSTSTCGTPGSYVIKTVSVTGYYYSVSTSSSTHMVNISKETQIQDQFSVMLETRPTYTLYNQSTGALVREGTFLREGDLLDFNTLPSGIYVLRLQIGNDTYETHKIVFK
;
A
#
# COMPACT_ATOMS: atom_id res chain seq x y z
N MET A 1 45.44 -10.46 1.85
CA MET A 1 45.91 -9.20 2.45
C MET A 1 44.79 -8.15 2.58
N LEU A 2 43.94 -7.93 1.56
CA LEU A 2 42.84 -6.96 1.57
C LEU A 2 41.80 -7.17 2.70
N PHE A 3 41.49 -8.40 3.07
CA PHE A 3 40.56 -8.74 4.17
C PHE A 3 41.06 -8.28 5.55
N ARG A 4 42.37 -8.18 5.76
CA ARG A 4 42.92 -7.70 7.03
C ARG A 4 42.91 -6.17 7.16
N SER A 5 42.68 -5.46 6.05
CA SER A 5 42.60 -4.01 6.01
C SER A 5 41.20 -3.45 6.21
N GLY A 6 40.17 -4.32 6.37
CA GLY A 6 38.78 -3.90 6.50
C GLY A 6 38.12 -3.51 5.17
N CYS A 7 38.74 -3.80 4.02
CA CYS A 7 38.14 -3.51 2.72
C CYS A 7 36.98 -4.47 2.42
N VAL A 8 35.90 -3.93 1.84
CA VAL A 8 34.82 -4.71 1.26
C VAL A 8 35.29 -5.27 -0.09
N VAL A 9 35.35 -6.57 -0.22
CA VAL A 9 35.84 -7.26 -1.43
C VAL A 9 34.68 -7.92 -2.12
N VAL A 10 34.41 -7.54 -3.37
CA VAL A 10 33.29 -8.02 -4.19
C VAL A 10 33.83 -8.67 -5.45
N PHE A 11 33.33 -9.86 -5.78
CA PHE A 11 33.71 -10.58 -6.99
C PHE A 11 32.49 -11.08 -7.76
N ALA A 12 32.61 -11.04 -9.08
CA ALA A 12 31.70 -11.75 -9.96
C ALA A 12 31.77 -13.26 -9.73
N ALA A 13 30.63 -13.92 -9.61
CA ALA A 13 30.56 -15.35 -9.27
C ALA A 13 31.07 -16.27 -10.38
N GLY A 14 31.11 -15.79 -11.63
CA GLY A 14 31.48 -16.54 -12.83
C GLY A 14 30.32 -16.79 -13.78
N ASN A 15 30.65 -17.12 -15.03
CA ASN A 15 29.69 -17.22 -16.14
C ASN A 15 29.61 -18.63 -16.74
N SER A 16 29.90 -19.66 -15.94
CA SER A 16 29.89 -21.08 -16.38
C SER A 16 28.50 -21.73 -16.31
N GLY A 17 27.51 -21.06 -15.65
CA GLY A 17 26.24 -21.70 -15.34
C GLY A 17 26.31 -22.83 -14.32
N SER A 18 27.49 -23.04 -13.71
CA SER A 18 27.78 -24.11 -12.75
C SER A 18 28.23 -23.51 -11.40
N SER A 19 29.19 -24.12 -10.73
CA SER A 19 29.71 -23.68 -9.43
C SER A 19 30.46 -22.35 -9.51
N VAL A 20 30.44 -21.61 -8.41
CA VAL A 20 31.22 -20.38 -8.22
C VAL A 20 32.71 -20.69 -8.35
N SER A 21 33.48 -19.83 -9.00
CA SER A 21 34.89 -20.01 -9.24
C SER A 21 35.76 -19.09 -8.35
N PHE A 22 37.02 -19.49 -8.12
CA PHE A 22 38.02 -18.63 -7.49
C PHE A 22 38.20 -17.34 -8.32
N PRO A 23 38.29 -16.13 -7.69
CA PRO A 23 38.45 -15.92 -6.24
C PRO A 23 37.12 -15.65 -5.48
N ALA A 24 35.96 -15.75 -6.11
CA ALA A 24 34.68 -15.52 -5.45
C ALA A 24 34.32 -16.58 -4.38
N THR A 25 35.03 -17.73 -4.36
CA THR A 25 34.89 -18.76 -3.34
C THR A 25 35.66 -18.46 -2.03
N VAL A 26 36.45 -17.40 -1.98
CA VAL A 26 37.22 -17.04 -0.79
C VAL A 26 36.29 -16.54 0.31
N ASN A 27 36.41 -17.09 1.51
CA ASN A 27 35.61 -16.65 2.64
C ASN A 27 35.81 -15.16 2.94
N GLY A 28 34.73 -14.45 3.11
CA GLY A 28 34.73 -12.97 3.31
C GLY A 28 34.54 -12.16 2.02
N VAL A 29 34.61 -12.80 0.85
CA VAL A 29 34.24 -12.15 -0.43
C VAL A 29 32.72 -12.09 -0.57
N ILE A 30 32.23 -11.03 -1.16
CA ILE A 30 30.85 -10.94 -1.63
C ILE A 30 30.80 -11.48 -3.06
N ALA A 31 30.31 -12.70 -3.22
CA ALA A 31 30.12 -13.33 -4.52
C ALA A 31 28.79 -12.90 -5.14
N VAL A 32 28.82 -12.32 -6.35
CA VAL A 32 27.67 -11.72 -7.00
C VAL A 32 27.26 -12.49 -8.24
N GLY A 33 26.03 -13.03 -8.25
CA GLY A 33 25.39 -13.64 -9.41
C GLY A 33 24.64 -12.60 -10.27
N ALA A 34 24.06 -13.05 -11.39
CA ALA A 34 23.42 -12.20 -12.38
C ALA A 34 21.97 -12.60 -12.64
N VAL A 35 21.08 -11.62 -12.69
CA VAL A 35 19.68 -11.77 -13.14
C VAL A 35 19.40 -10.88 -14.34
N ASP A 36 18.43 -11.29 -15.16
CA ASP A 36 17.95 -10.53 -16.29
C ASP A 36 16.96 -9.42 -15.87
N LYS A 37 16.45 -8.67 -16.84
CA LYS A 37 15.46 -7.60 -16.65
C LYS A 37 14.13 -8.06 -16.04
N ASN A 38 13.82 -9.35 -16.08
CA ASN A 38 12.61 -9.94 -15.50
C ASN A 38 12.87 -10.50 -14.09
N GLY A 39 14.10 -10.40 -13.59
CA GLY A 39 14.50 -10.96 -12.31
C GLY A 39 14.76 -12.46 -12.34
N ALA A 40 14.84 -13.08 -13.51
CA ALA A 40 15.21 -14.47 -13.66
C ALA A 40 16.74 -14.62 -13.64
N LEU A 41 17.23 -15.69 -13.01
CA LEU A 41 18.66 -16.01 -12.99
C LEU A 41 19.16 -16.23 -14.43
N CYS A 42 20.19 -15.49 -14.82
CA CYS A 42 20.82 -15.68 -16.11
C CYS A 42 21.40 -17.10 -16.20
N SER A 43 21.21 -17.76 -17.35
CA SER A 43 21.62 -19.16 -17.55
C SER A 43 23.12 -19.42 -17.27
N TYR A 44 23.93 -18.43 -17.62
CA TYR A 44 25.38 -18.45 -17.40
C TYR A 44 25.80 -18.17 -15.95
N SER A 45 24.92 -17.56 -15.12
CA SER A 45 25.30 -17.17 -13.75
C SER A 45 25.72 -18.40 -12.94
N ALA A 46 26.88 -18.33 -12.31
CA ALA A 46 27.33 -19.36 -11.38
C ALA A 46 26.42 -19.42 -10.15
N ARG A 47 26.41 -20.61 -9.52
CA ARG A 47 25.49 -20.98 -8.41
C ARG A 47 26.26 -21.71 -7.34
N GLY A 48 25.77 -21.72 -6.13
CA GLY A 48 26.41 -22.48 -5.03
C GLY A 48 26.29 -21.77 -3.70
N SER A 49 26.87 -22.39 -2.68
CA SER A 49 26.85 -21.91 -1.29
C SER A 49 27.55 -20.57 -1.09
N GLU A 50 28.38 -20.15 -2.04
CA GLU A 50 29.18 -18.93 -1.94
C GLU A 50 28.40 -17.68 -2.39
N ILE A 51 27.26 -17.85 -3.12
CA ILE A 51 26.50 -16.72 -3.63
C ILE A 51 25.94 -15.90 -2.48
N ASN A 52 26.33 -14.62 -2.39
CA ASN A 52 25.78 -13.70 -1.41
C ASN A 52 24.49 -13.04 -1.92
N LEU A 53 24.49 -12.51 -3.13
CA LEU A 53 23.31 -11.87 -3.74
C LEU A 53 23.47 -11.82 -5.26
N VAL A 54 22.41 -11.41 -5.93
CA VAL A 54 22.40 -11.18 -7.36
C VAL A 54 22.14 -9.71 -7.67
N ALA A 55 22.60 -9.27 -8.83
CA ALA A 55 22.31 -7.93 -9.34
C ALA A 55 21.98 -7.99 -10.84
N PRO A 56 21.35 -6.93 -11.40
CA PRO A 56 20.97 -6.89 -12.80
C PRO A 56 22.13 -7.09 -13.76
N SER A 57 21.84 -7.82 -14.85
CA SER A 57 22.72 -8.02 -16.00
C SER A 57 21.87 -8.31 -17.23
N GLY A 58 22.46 -8.67 -18.36
CA GLY A 58 21.79 -9.09 -19.56
C GLY A 58 21.90 -10.59 -19.80
N ALA A 59 21.09 -11.08 -20.74
CA ALA A 59 21.08 -12.49 -21.14
C ALA A 59 22.25 -12.90 -22.05
N LEU A 60 23.14 -11.99 -22.41
CA LEU A 60 24.24 -12.14 -23.39
C LEU A 60 23.72 -12.40 -24.82
N ASP A 61 22.49 -12.08 -25.11
CA ASP A 61 21.84 -12.18 -26.41
C ASP A 61 21.54 -10.81 -27.05
N TYR A 62 22.18 -9.77 -26.51
CA TYR A 62 22.01 -8.37 -26.91
C TYR A 62 20.62 -7.77 -26.60
N THR A 63 19.79 -8.47 -25.86
CA THR A 63 18.48 -7.95 -25.44
C THR A 63 18.44 -7.67 -23.93
N GLY A 64 18.38 -6.38 -23.56
CA GLY A 64 18.29 -5.98 -22.15
C GLY A 64 19.60 -6.01 -21.38
N ASP A 65 20.72 -6.01 -22.07
CA ASP A 65 22.07 -5.93 -21.49
C ASP A 65 22.31 -4.54 -20.86
N ILE A 66 23.35 -4.48 -20.05
CA ILE A 66 23.70 -3.24 -19.33
C ILE A 66 24.39 -2.27 -20.27
N ARG A 67 23.91 -1.02 -20.29
CA ARG A 67 24.61 0.07 -20.96
C ARG A 67 25.72 0.61 -20.06
N THR A 68 26.93 0.66 -20.59
CA THR A 68 28.09 1.19 -19.90
C THR A 68 28.91 2.13 -20.78
N LEU A 69 29.94 2.73 -20.22
CA LEU A 69 30.89 3.55 -20.96
C LEU A 69 31.76 2.66 -21.85
N ASP A 70 32.14 3.21 -23.00
CA ASP A 70 33.16 2.66 -23.90
C ASP A 70 34.25 3.72 -24.10
N LEU A 71 35.36 3.32 -24.67
CA LEU A 71 36.38 4.29 -25.10
C LEU A 71 35.80 5.22 -26.15
N MET A 72 36.13 6.49 -26.07
CA MET A 72 35.57 7.52 -26.95
C MET A 72 35.91 7.29 -28.42
N GLY A 73 34.92 7.47 -29.26
CA GLY A 73 35.06 7.40 -30.71
C GLY A 73 35.41 6.01 -31.26
N SER A 74 36.27 5.96 -32.25
CA SER A 74 36.68 4.70 -32.90
C SER A 74 37.69 3.86 -32.13
N ALA A 75 38.16 4.31 -30.99
CA ALA A 75 39.08 3.56 -30.12
C ALA A 75 38.37 2.51 -29.28
N GLY A 76 37.04 2.58 -29.14
CA GLY A 76 36.22 1.67 -28.39
C GLY A 76 35.80 0.42 -29.17
N LEU A 77 34.99 -0.41 -28.56
CA LEU A 77 34.38 -1.60 -29.20
C LEU A 77 33.35 -1.20 -30.26
N TYR A 78 32.72 -0.03 -30.09
CA TYR A 78 31.75 0.53 -31.01
C TYR A 78 32.07 2.01 -31.33
N PRO A 79 31.64 2.50 -32.50
CA PRO A 79 31.79 3.93 -32.83
C PRO A 79 30.86 4.75 -31.91
N GLY A 80 31.40 5.28 -30.84
CA GLY A 80 30.63 6.05 -29.84
C GLY A 80 31.29 6.04 -28.48
N ASN A 81 30.55 6.46 -27.45
CA ASN A 81 31.08 6.56 -26.11
C ASN A 81 30.41 5.56 -25.14
N TYR A 82 29.56 4.69 -25.68
CA TYR A 82 28.77 3.75 -24.89
C TYR A 82 28.70 2.37 -25.53
N LEU A 83 28.81 1.36 -24.69
CA LEU A 83 28.53 -0.03 -25.01
C LEU A 83 27.16 -0.39 -24.43
N SER A 84 26.24 -0.92 -25.23
CA SER A 84 24.88 -1.30 -24.81
C SER A 84 24.68 -2.80 -24.64
N THR A 85 25.76 -3.59 -24.75
CA THR A 85 25.75 -5.04 -24.74
C THR A 85 26.65 -5.63 -23.66
N PHE A 86 26.89 -4.86 -22.56
CA PHE A 86 27.70 -5.32 -21.46
C PHE A 86 26.88 -6.25 -20.53
N GLY A 87 27.37 -7.44 -20.28
CA GLY A 87 26.65 -8.46 -19.50
C GLY A 87 27.56 -9.32 -18.66
N GLY A 88 27.04 -10.49 -18.26
CA GLY A 88 27.73 -11.41 -17.36
C GLY A 88 27.64 -10.99 -15.91
N THR A 89 28.10 -11.84 -15.00
CA THR A 89 28.27 -11.49 -13.58
C THR A 89 29.26 -10.33 -13.39
N SER A 90 30.05 -10.00 -14.43
CA SER A 90 30.92 -8.83 -14.50
C SER A 90 30.17 -7.50 -14.55
N ALA A 91 28.92 -7.48 -15.06
CA ALA A 91 28.06 -6.30 -15.02
C ALA A 91 27.31 -6.16 -13.68
N SER A 92 27.01 -7.26 -13.01
CA SER A 92 26.35 -7.31 -11.71
C SER A 92 27.27 -6.89 -10.56
N CYS A 93 28.51 -7.37 -10.56
CA CYS A 93 29.48 -7.14 -9.50
C CYS A 93 29.74 -5.65 -9.17
N PRO A 94 30.00 -4.75 -10.14
CA PRO A 94 30.26 -3.34 -9.86
C PRO A 94 29.05 -2.60 -9.27
N GLN A 95 27.83 -3.05 -9.53
CA GLN A 95 26.63 -2.47 -8.91
C GLN A 95 26.64 -2.69 -7.40
N VAL A 96 27.00 -3.90 -6.94
CA VAL A 96 27.16 -4.20 -5.52
C VAL A 96 28.29 -3.38 -4.91
N SER A 97 29.41 -3.23 -5.60
CA SER A 97 30.53 -2.39 -5.16
C SER A 97 30.11 -0.92 -5.03
N GLY A 98 29.29 -0.43 -5.98
CA GLY A 98 28.72 0.92 -5.94
C GLY A 98 27.82 1.14 -4.72
N VAL A 99 26.94 0.19 -4.40
CA VAL A 99 26.08 0.28 -3.21
C VAL A 99 26.92 0.21 -1.93
N ALA A 100 27.92 -0.67 -1.86
CA ALA A 100 28.85 -0.72 -0.72
C ALA A 100 29.56 0.64 -0.52
N ALA A 101 29.98 1.28 -1.62
CA ALA A 101 30.57 2.63 -1.56
C ALA A 101 29.58 3.68 -1.06
N LEU A 102 28.30 3.63 -1.45
CA LEU A 102 27.26 4.50 -0.93
C LEU A 102 27.08 4.32 0.59
N LEU A 103 27.06 3.08 1.09
CA LEU A 103 26.96 2.80 2.53
C LEU A 103 28.13 3.42 3.29
N LEU A 104 29.35 3.23 2.79
CA LEU A 104 30.56 3.77 3.38
C LEU A 104 30.68 5.30 3.26
N SER A 105 30.05 5.90 2.25
CA SER A 105 29.98 7.36 2.13
C SER A 105 29.12 8.00 3.23
N ILE A 106 28.10 7.28 3.70
CA ILE A 106 27.24 7.72 4.81
C ILE A 106 27.92 7.46 6.15
N ASN A 107 28.45 6.24 6.30
CA ASN A 107 29.13 5.83 7.52
C ASN A 107 30.47 5.13 7.20
N PRO A 108 31.59 5.86 7.16
CA PRO A 108 32.90 5.29 6.86
C PRO A 108 33.47 4.38 7.97
N LYS A 109 32.77 4.27 9.10
CA LYS A 109 33.13 3.38 10.21
C LYS A 109 32.53 1.98 10.10
N LEU A 110 31.70 1.73 9.08
CA LEU A 110 31.16 0.39 8.84
C LEU A 110 32.30 -0.58 8.54
N THR A 111 32.28 -1.70 9.24
CA THR A 111 33.16 -2.82 8.96
C THR A 111 32.69 -3.56 7.70
N GLU A 112 33.59 -4.34 7.09
CA GLU A 112 33.25 -5.22 5.97
C GLU A 112 32.08 -6.15 6.31
N ALA A 113 32.07 -6.73 7.50
CA ALA A 113 31.02 -7.62 7.97
C ALA A 113 29.66 -6.91 8.09
N GLU A 114 29.64 -5.65 8.55
CA GLU A 114 28.42 -4.86 8.62
C GLU A 114 27.88 -4.49 7.23
N VAL A 115 28.75 -4.11 6.29
CA VAL A 115 28.35 -3.86 4.90
C VAL A 115 27.75 -5.10 4.28
N ARG A 116 28.38 -6.27 4.44
CA ARG A 116 27.86 -7.55 3.95
C ARG A 116 26.52 -7.92 4.57
N ASN A 117 26.37 -7.70 5.88
CA ASN A 117 25.13 -7.92 6.60
C ASN A 117 24.00 -7.01 6.04
N ILE A 118 24.26 -5.72 5.87
CA ILE A 118 23.30 -4.75 5.31
C ILE A 118 22.87 -5.19 3.92
N LEU A 119 23.81 -5.50 3.03
CA LEU A 119 23.51 -5.96 1.67
C LEU A 119 22.70 -7.26 1.65
N GLY A 120 22.96 -8.20 2.58
CA GLY A 120 22.23 -9.46 2.69
C GLY A 120 20.80 -9.26 3.21
N HIS A 121 20.63 -8.50 4.29
CA HIS A 121 19.31 -8.21 4.89
C HIS A 121 18.40 -7.40 3.96
N SER A 122 18.95 -6.40 3.29
CA SER A 122 18.20 -5.51 2.40
C SER A 122 17.86 -6.14 1.05
N ALA A 123 18.49 -7.26 0.69
CA ALA A 123 18.28 -7.91 -0.60
C ALA A 123 16.84 -8.36 -0.79
N ARG A 124 16.23 -7.97 -1.91
CA ARG A 124 14.84 -8.24 -2.23
C ARG A 124 14.65 -9.66 -2.74
N LYS A 125 13.70 -10.38 -2.14
CA LYS A 125 13.31 -11.72 -2.62
C LYS A 125 12.50 -11.57 -3.90
N ILE A 126 13.01 -12.14 -4.99
CA ILE A 126 12.39 -12.05 -6.31
C ILE A 126 12.24 -13.43 -6.95
N GLY A 127 11.37 -13.52 -7.95
CA GLY A 127 11.13 -14.74 -8.73
C GLY A 127 10.47 -15.86 -7.93
N SER A 128 10.32 -17.02 -8.55
CA SER A 128 9.71 -18.21 -7.93
C SER A 128 10.77 -19.09 -7.25
N TYR A 129 11.75 -18.49 -6.58
CA TYR A 129 12.79 -19.20 -5.86
C TYR A 129 12.41 -19.42 -4.40
N SER A 130 12.65 -20.63 -3.88
CA SER A 130 12.44 -20.93 -2.47
C SER A 130 13.63 -20.43 -1.64
N TYR A 131 13.40 -19.49 -0.75
CA TYR A 131 14.37 -18.97 0.21
C TYR A 131 14.11 -19.59 1.58
N SER A 132 15.14 -20.13 2.21
CA SER A 132 15.05 -20.75 3.54
C SER A 132 16.20 -20.33 4.44
N THR A 133 16.05 -20.52 5.74
CA THR A 133 17.17 -20.35 6.67
C THR A 133 18.16 -21.50 6.48
N VAL A 134 19.41 -21.16 6.18
CA VAL A 134 20.48 -22.11 5.89
C VAL A 134 21.66 -21.82 6.81
N SER A 135 22.24 -22.88 7.39
CA SER A 135 23.47 -22.77 8.22
C SER A 135 24.60 -22.15 7.41
N GLY A 136 25.35 -21.22 7.99
CA GLY A 136 26.41 -20.46 7.30
C GLY A 136 25.92 -19.21 6.57
N HIS A 137 24.63 -18.95 6.52
CA HIS A 137 24.02 -17.78 5.90
C HIS A 137 23.20 -16.94 6.92
N PRO A 138 23.88 -16.16 7.79
CA PRO A 138 23.23 -15.53 8.95
C PRO A 138 22.37 -14.30 8.63
N PHE A 139 22.39 -13.78 7.39
CA PHE A 139 21.76 -12.52 7.04
C PHE A 139 20.32 -12.66 6.51
N GLY A 140 19.60 -13.69 6.94
CA GLY A 140 18.21 -13.94 6.58
C GLY A 140 18.02 -15.22 5.75
N THR A 141 16.87 -15.36 5.09
CA THR A 141 16.61 -16.50 4.21
C THR A 141 17.43 -16.41 2.93
N TRP A 142 17.92 -17.56 2.46
CA TRP A 142 18.91 -17.67 1.40
C TRP A 142 18.51 -18.75 0.38
N ASN A 143 19.06 -18.68 -0.83
CA ASN A 143 18.86 -19.62 -1.93
C ASN A 143 20.16 -19.81 -2.72
N ALA A 144 20.50 -21.03 -3.14
CA ALA A 144 21.75 -21.35 -3.82
C ALA A 144 21.92 -20.68 -5.21
N ASN A 145 20.83 -20.25 -5.83
CA ASN A 145 20.85 -19.55 -7.12
C ASN A 145 20.89 -18.01 -6.95
N MET A 146 20.22 -17.52 -5.91
CA MET A 146 19.91 -16.09 -5.75
C MET A 146 20.64 -15.47 -4.55
N GLY A 147 21.36 -16.25 -3.76
CA GLY A 147 21.92 -15.78 -2.50
C GLY A 147 20.83 -15.29 -1.55
N TYR A 148 21.06 -14.14 -0.94
CA TYR A 148 20.04 -13.44 -0.14
C TYR A 148 18.96 -12.75 -0.99
N GLY A 149 19.13 -12.65 -2.31
CA GLY A 149 18.18 -12.03 -3.24
C GLY A 149 18.80 -10.99 -4.15
N LEU A 150 17.97 -10.20 -4.79
CA LEU A 150 18.36 -9.09 -5.65
C LEU A 150 18.86 -7.91 -4.83
N LEU A 151 19.99 -7.32 -5.22
CA LEU A 151 20.50 -6.07 -4.69
C LEU A 151 19.40 -5.00 -4.67
N ASP A 152 19.15 -4.42 -3.48
CA ASP A 152 18.27 -3.29 -3.28
C ASP A 152 19.04 -2.13 -2.67
N ALA A 153 19.45 -1.19 -3.51
CA ALA A 153 20.26 -0.05 -3.10
C ALA A 153 19.50 0.90 -2.15
N GLU A 154 18.20 1.09 -2.40
CA GLU A 154 17.36 1.95 -1.55
C GLU A 154 17.21 1.34 -0.15
N ALA A 155 16.85 0.07 -0.06
CA ALA A 155 16.72 -0.61 1.23
C ALA A 155 18.04 -0.63 2.00
N ALA A 156 19.17 -0.90 1.33
CA ALA A 156 20.49 -0.89 1.94
C ALA A 156 20.87 0.50 2.49
N VAL A 157 20.67 1.55 1.70
CA VAL A 157 20.95 2.94 2.12
C VAL A 157 20.03 3.35 3.26
N ARG A 158 18.73 3.02 3.18
CA ARG A 158 17.76 3.28 4.26
C ARG A 158 18.17 2.65 5.59
N GLU A 159 18.80 1.48 5.57
CA GLU A 159 19.27 0.84 6.80
C GLU A 159 20.37 1.63 7.49
N VAL A 160 21.20 2.34 6.74
CA VAL A 160 22.33 3.12 7.27
C VAL A 160 21.97 4.59 7.50
N TYR A 161 21.10 5.15 6.66
CA TYR A 161 20.71 6.56 6.76
C TYR A 161 19.82 6.80 7.99
N PRO A 162 19.97 7.94 8.70
CA PRO A 162 19.12 8.24 9.84
C PRO A 162 17.64 8.23 9.47
N GLN A 163 16.83 7.57 10.28
CA GLN A 163 15.37 7.52 10.12
C GLN A 163 14.70 7.69 11.47
N ILE A 164 13.59 8.41 11.48
CA ILE A 164 12.75 8.55 12.66
C ILE A 164 11.69 7.43 12.65
N SER A 165 11.71 6.57 13.67
CA SER A 165 10.68 5.59 13.97
C SER A 165 9.79 6.09 15.11
N GLY A 166 8.58 5.57 15.18
CA GLY A 166 7.54 5.92 16.18
C GLY A 166 6.17 5.97 15.52
N ASP A 167 5.13 6.15 16.33
CA ASP A 167 3.74 6.14 15.88
C ASP A 167 3.44 7.27 14.89
N ASN A 168 2.46 7.06 14.03
CA ASN A 168 1.99 8.09 13.10
C ASN A 168 0.95 9.02 13.73
N LEU A 169 0.44 8.67 14.91
CA LEU A 169 -0.53 9.45 15.67
C LEU A 169 0.03 9.84 17.03
N VAL A 170 -0.04 11.14 17.36
CA VAL A 170 0.13 11.64 18.73
C VAL A 170 -1.26 11.90 19.28
N PRO A 171 -1.76 11.07 20.21
CA PRO A 171 -3.10 11.24 20.77
C PRO A 171 -3.16 12.51 21.64
N CYS A 172 -4.36 12.95 21.94
CA CYS A 172 -4.59 14.12 22.79
C CYS A 172 -4.18 13.89 24.25
N THR A 173 -4.14 12.65 24.67
CA THR A 173 -3.71 12.25 26.01
C THR A 173 -2.55 11.27 25.91
N GLY A 174 -1.55 11.50 26.75
CA GLY A 174 -0.36 10.66 26.77
C GLY A 174 0.81 11.20 25.94
N ASN A 175 1.90 10.49 26.03
CA ASN A 175 3.16 10.85 25.39
C ASN A 175 3.49 9.82 24.29
N LYS A 176 4.15 10.26 23.22
CA LYS A 176 4.71 9.38 22.19
C LYS A 176 6.19 9.64 22.05
N THR A 177 6.95 8.55 21.92
CA THR A 177 8.40 8.60 21.78
C THR A 177 8.80 8.25 20.36
N TYR A 178 9.70 9.04 19.81
CA TYR A 178 10.30 8.86 18.50
C TYR A 178 11.79 8.63 18.65
N THR A 179 12.33 7.71 17.88
CA THR A 179 13.73 7.30 18.00
C THR A 179 14.41 7.30 16.63
N LEU A 180 15.70 7.65 16.63
CA LEU A 180 16.57 7.45 15.47
C LEU A 180 17.10 6.01 15.45
N ASN A 181 17.13 5.41 14.27
CA ASN A 181 17.76 4.11 14.07
C ASN A 181 19.28 4.17 14.39
N ARG A 182 19.92 3.00 14.50
CA ARG A 182 21.39 2.85 14.69
C ARG A 182 22.01 3.73 15.79
N ASN A 183 21.23 4.09 16.81
CA ASN A 183 21.68 4.96 17.90
C ASN A 183 22.25 6.32 17.44
N TYR A 184 21.85 6.81 16.27
CA TYR A 184 22.14 8.20 15.90
C TYR A 184 21.62 9.14 16.97
N LYS A 185 22.32 10.23 17.14
CA LYS A 185 21.91 11.34 18.01
C LYS A 185 21.65 12.57 17.17
N GLY A 186 20.58 13.27 17.46
CA GLY A 186 20.19 14.45 16.72
C GLY A 186 19.66 15.56 17.62
N ASN A 187 19.64 16.76 17.05
CA ASN A 187 18.93 17.89 17.62
C ASN A 187 17.52 17.92 17.03
N TRP A 188 16.53 17.66 17.88
CA TRP A 188 15.15 17.52 17.48
C TRP A 188 14.43 18.86 17.53
N THR A 189 13.55 19.08 16.57
CA THR A 189 12.68 20.26 16.51
C THR A 189 11.28 19.85 16.03
N LEU A 190 10.29 20.68 16.37
CA LEU A 190 8.91 20.49 15.98
C LEU A 190 8.52 21.55 14.96
N GLY A 191 8.01 21.10 13.80
CA GLY A 191 7.48 21.96 12.73
C GLY A 191 6.02 22.34 12.93
N THR A 192 5.50 22.26 14.16
CA THR A 192 4.11 22.59 14.48
C THR A 192 3.99 23.10 15.91
N SER A 193 3.06 24.02 16.13
CA SER A 193 2.67 24.48 17.48
C SER A 193 1.71 23.49 18.19
N GLY A 194 1.23 22.45 17.51
CA GLY A 194 0.31 21.46 18.08
C GLY A 194 0.99 20.41 18.96
N LEU A 195 2.33 20.37 18.98
CA LEU A 195 3.11 19.44 19.79
C LEU A 195 4.01 20.18 20.78
N GLN A 196 4.30 19.50 21.89
CA GLN A 196 5.24 19.96 22.91
C GLN A 196 6.26 18.86 23.20
N ILE A 197 7.54 19.24 23.32
CA ILE A 197 8.59 18.33 23.77
C ILE A 197 8.42 18.10 25.28
N VAL A 198 8.37 16.84 25.67
CA VAL A 198 8.29 16.39 27.08
C VAL A 198 9.68 16.04 27.61
N SER A 199 10.47 15.33 26.80
CA SER A 199 11.85 14.96 27.15
C SER A 199 12.68 14.66 25.90
N GLY A 200 14.00 14.65 26.05
CA GLY A 200 14.96 14.47 24.95
C GLY A 200 15.14 15.77 24.15
N GLY A 201 15.56 15.65 22.92
CA GLY A 201 15.58 16.75 21.96
C GLY A 201 16.96 17.31 21.61
N GLN A 202 17.89 17.45 22.53
CA GLN A 202 19.23 17.92 22.24
C GLN A 202 20.24 16.77 22.30
N ASN A 203 21.01 16.60 21.24
CA ASN A 203 22.00 15.51 21.09
C ASN A 203 21.50 14.15 21.61
N SER A 204 20.25 13.85 21.30
CA SER A 204 19.53 12.67 21.81
C SER A 204 19.19 11.69 20.70
N ASN A 205 19.22 10.39 21.02
CA ASN A 205 18.71 9.34 20.13
C ASN A 205 17.19 9.40 19.99
N SER A 206 16.51 9.98 20.98
CA SER A 206 15.04 10.01 21.03
C SER A 206 14.50 11.33 21.50
N ILE A 207 13.23 11.56 21.15
CA ILE A 207 12.40 12.65 21.66
C ILE A 207 11.07 12.08 22.12
N THR A 208 10.55 12.58 23.23
CA THR A 208 9.18 12.30 23.67
C THR A 208 8.36 13.57 23.52
N VAL A 209 7.24 13.45 22.84
CA VAL A 209 6.32 14.56 22.58
C VAL A 209 4.92 14.23 23.09
N ARG A 210 4.12 15.27 23.32
CA ARG A 210 2.68 15.19 23.55
C ARG A 210 1.95 16.26 22.76
N ALA A 211 0.68 16.02 22.48
CA ALA A 211 -0.18 17.05 21.94
C ALA A 211 -0.41 18.15 22.98
N ILE A 212 -0.47 19.41 22.53
CA ILE A 212 -0.95 20.50 23.41
C ILE A 212 -2.46 20.46 23.53
N SER A 213 -2.98 21.03 24.62
CA SER A 213 -4.42 21.14 24.81
C SER A 213 -5.04 22.01 23.73
N ASN A 214 -6.12 21.51 23.11
CA ASN A 214 -6.91 22.20 22.12
C ASN A 214 -6.11 22.76 20.92
N PRO A 215 -5.51 21.89 20.08
CA PRO A 215 -4.76 22.34 18.90
C PRO A 215 -5.65 22.89 17.76
N GLY A 216 -6.95 23.12 17.99
CA GLY A 216 -7.84 23.72 16.98
C GLY A 216 -8.37 22.76 15.93
N GLY A 217 -8.44 21.48 16.24
CA GLY A 217 -8.92 20.41 15.35
C GLY A 217 -7.84 19.37 15.07
N THR A 218 -8.08 18.51 14.11
CA THR A 218 -7.08 17.54 13.65
C THR A 218 -5.96 18.27 12.95
N MET A 219 -4.76 18.10 13.44
CA MET A 219 -3.57 18.73 12.86
C MET A 219 -2.62 17.65 12.35
N SER A 220 -1.91 17.98 11.29
CA SER A 220 -0.70 17.26 10.94
C SER A 220 0.50 18.09 11.40
N GLY A 221 1.52 17.42 11.90
CA GLY A 221 2.76 18.05 12.34
C GLY A 221 3.96 17.28 11.82
N THR A 222 5.11 17.95 11.83
CA THR A 222 6.36 17.30 11.42
C THR A 222 7.36 17.36 12.57
N ILE A 223 7.95 16.22 12.86
CA ILE A 223 9.05 16.08 13.83
C ILE A 223 10.33 15.98 13.02
N TYR A 224 11.30 16.84 13.29
CA TYR A 224 12.60 16.87 12.64
C TYR A 224 13.70 16.42 13.58
N ALA A 225 14.72 15.77 13.04
CA ALA A 225 15.98 15.54 13.74
C ALA A 225 17.15 15.93 12.83
N ASN A 226 17.97 16.87 13.28
CA ASN A 226 19.20 17.26 12.64
C ASN A 226 20.34 16.39 13.18
N VAL A 227 20.89 15.54 12.34
CA VAL A 227 21.87 14.50 12.70
C VAL A 227 23.19 14.81 12.03
N VAL A 228 24.29 14.73 12.78
CA VAL A 228 25.63 14.70 12.21
C VAL A 228 26.02 13.26 11.92
N LEU A 229 26.28 12.97 10.66
CA LEU A 229 26.66 11.63 10.20
C LEU A 229 28.11 11.31 10.60
N PRO A 230 28.50 10.03 10.64
CA PRO A 230 29.87 9.62 10.94
C PRO A 230 30.93 10.14 9.96
N ASN A 231 30.53 10.53 8.74
CA ASN A 231 31.39 11.21 7.76
C ASN A 231 31.55 12.71 8.01
N GLY A 232 30.90 13.29 9.05
CA GLY A 232 30.95 14.70 9.42
C GLY A 232 29.89 15.58 8.73
N SER A 233 29.14 15.08 7.76
CA SER A 233 28.08 15.86 7.13
C SER A 233 26.85 15.92 8.04
N SER A 234 26.03 16.98 7.88
CA SER A 234 24.77 17.12 8.61
C SER A 234 23.59 16.86 7.71
N VAL A 235 22.60 16.11 8.21
CA VAL A 235 21.35 15.81 7.51
C VAL A 235 20.16 16.11 8.41
N SER A 236 19.06 16.54 7.81
CA SER A 236 17.79 16.71 8.51
C SER A 236 16.84 15.62 8.04
N VAL A 237 16.35 14.80 8.97
CA VAL A 237 15.33 13.81 8.72
C VAL A 237 14.01 14.22 9.36
N ALA A 238 12.90 13.83 8.75
CA ALA A 238 11.59 14.28 9.15
C ALA A 238 10.60 13.11 9.22
N LYS A 239 9.66 13.21 10.15
CA LYS A 239 8.51 12.33 10.26
C LYS A 239 7.24 13.15 10.42
N THR A 240 6.31 12.98 9.50
CA THR A 240 4.98 13.58 9.62
C THR A 240 4.11 12.71 10.53
N VAL A 241 3.35 13.35 11.39
CA VAL A 241 2.43 12.72 12.35
C VAL A 241 1.09 13.43 12.33
N SER A 242 0.03 12.72 12.62
CA SER A 242 -1.26 13.31 12.95
C SER A 242 -1.32 13.64 14.44
N ILE A 243 -2.06 14.70 14.80
CA ILE A 243 -2.23 15.15 16.18
C ILE A 243 -3.71 15.05 16.51
N GLY A 244 -4.03 14.25 17.50
CA GLY A 244 -5.41 14.05 17.99
C GLY A 244 -6.13 12.93 17.27
N ALA A 245 -6.51 13.11 16.02
CA ALA A 245 -7.09 12.06 15.18
C ALA A 245 -6.57 12.18 13.74
N PRO A 246 -6.58 11.10 12.95
CA PRO A 246 -6.12 11.16 11.56
C PRO A 246 -6.97 12.11 10.72
N SER A 247 -6.33 13.00 9.94
CA SER A 247 -7.05 13.81 8.96
C SER A 247 -7.62 12.94 7.85
N ILE A 248 -8.86 13.20 7.43
CA ILE A 248 -9.48 12.54 6.30
C ILE A 248 -9.04 13.26 5.02
N THR A 249 -8.56 12.50 4.04
CA THR A 249 -8.14 13.04 2.74
C THR A 249 -9.22 12.97 1.68
N SER A 250 -10.04 11.91 1.72
CA SER A 250 -11.13 11.70 0.78
C SER A 250 -12.23 10.83 1.38
N VAL A 251 -13.42 10.94 0.80
CA VAL A 251 -14.52 9.99 0.96
C VAL A 251 -14.81 9.39 -0.41
N SER A 252 -14.63 8.08 -0.53
CA SER A 252 -14.92 7.30 -1.74
C SER A 252 -16.27 6.60 -1.63
N GLY A 253 -16.90 6.35 -2.77
CA GLY A 253 -18.19 5.69 -2.90
C GLY A 253 -18.82 6.03 -4.25
N PRO A 254 -19.98 5.45 -4.60
CA PRO A 254 -20.63 5.69 -5.87
C PRO A 254 -21.11 7.15 -5.99
N GLU A 255 -21.16 7.66 -7.22
CA GLU A 255 -21.70 8.98 -7.54
C GLU A 255 -23.20 8.96 -7.77
N GLN A 256 -23.74 7.77 -8.09
CA GLN A 256 -25.17 7.57 -8.34
C GLN A 256 -25.66 6.32 -7.63
N VAL A 257 -26.88 6.38 -7.11
CA VAL A 257 -27.57 5.27 -6.44
C VAL A 257 -29.06 5.37 -6.78
N GLY A 258 -29.76 4.25 -6.97
CA GLY A 258 -31.22 4.24 -7.10
C GLY A 258 -31.89 4.52 -5.76
N ALA A 259 -33.05 5.21 -5.78
CA ALA A 259 -33.85 5.42 -4.58
C ALA A 259 -34.26 4.04 -3.97
N GLY A 260 -34.23 3.92 -2.65
CA GLY A 260 -34.38 2.67 -1.93
C GLY A 260 -33.11 1.84 -1.87
N GLY A 261 -32.07 2.17 -2.63
CA GLY A 261 -30.78 1.46 -2.66
C GLY A 261 -29.87 1.82 -1.50
N SER A 262 -28.91 0.94 -1.23
CA SER A 262 -27.85 1.14 -0.24
C SER A 262 -26.50 1.19 -0.94
N ALA A 263 -25.58 2.01 -0.42
CA ALA A 263 -24.23 2.11 -0.93
C ALA A 263 -23.23 2.22 0.22
N SER A 264 -22.04 1.68 0.00
CA SER A 264 -20.92 1.77 0.95
C SER A 264 -20.02 2.94 0.60
N PHE A 265 -19.59 3.66 1.63
CA PHE A 265 -18.66 4.76 1.56
C PHE A 265 -17.48 4.49 2.46
N THR A 266 -16.29 4.88 2.02
CA THR A 266 -15.05 4.69 2.78
C THR A 266 -14.30 6.01 2.87
N ALA A 267 -13.97 6.42 4.08
CA ALA A 267 -13.07 7.55 4.32
C ALA A 267 -11.62 7.08 4.28
N SER A 268 -10.77 7.87 3.64
CA SER A 268 -9.32 7.60 3.58
C SER A 268 -8.61 8.53 4.56
N PRO A 269 -8.18 8.06 5.73
CA PRO A 269 -7.33 8.82 6.62
C PRO A 269 -5.89 8.89 6.09
N ILE A 270 -5.13 9.91 6.49
CA ILE A 270 -3.70 10.03 6.14
C ILE A 270 -2.93 8.81 6.64
N PHE A 271 -3.28 8.30 7.81
CA PHE A 271 -2.72 7.09 8.40
C PHE A 271 -3.86 6.15 8.80
N MET A 272 -3.77 4.89 8.44
CA MET A 272 -4.71 3.84 8.82
C MET A 272 -4.37 3.35 10.24
N GLU A 273 -4.76 4.10 11.26
CA GLU A 273 -4.63 3.68 12.66
C GLU A 273 -6.01 3.49 13.29
N ASP A 274 -6.12 2.45 14.12
CA ASP A 274 -7.39 2.04 14.75
C ASP A 274 -7.92 3.01 15.84
N GLU A 275 -7.10 3.96 16.28
CA GLU A 275 -7.38 4.86 17.38
C GLU A 275 -8.17 6.13 16.98
N GLY A 276 -8.48 6.31 15.68
CA GLY A 276 -9.23 7.47 15.21
C GLY A 276 -10.73 7.34 15.45
N ASN A 277 -11.34 8.35 16.07
CA ASN A 277 -12.79 8.50 16.10
C ASN A 277 -13.26 9.17 14.82
N TYR A 278 -14.23 8.56 14.14
CA TYR A 278 -14.79 9.05 12.90
C TYR A 278 -16.26 9.39 13.11
N GLN A 279 -16.66 10.55 12.60
CA GLN A 279 -18.07 10.97 12.58
C GLN A 279 -18.53 11.09 11.14
N TRP A 280 -19.58 10.34 10.82
CA TRP A 280 -20.21 10.38 9.52
C TRP A 280 -21.47 11.25 9.55
N MET A 281 -21.77 11.82 8.42
CA MET A 281 -23.03 12.55 8.17
C MET A 281 -23.59 12.18 6.81
N VAL A 282 -24.90 12.29 6.70
CA VAL A 282 -25.61 12.31 5.43
C VAL A 282 -26.62 13.48 5.44
N SER A 283 -26.69 14.18 4.34
CA SER A 283 -27.64 15.30 4.19
C SER A 283 -28.24 15.25 2.78
N PRO A 284 -29.58 15.38 2.64
CA PRO A 284 -30.58 15.50 3.70
C PRO A 284 -30.67 14.22 4.55
N ASN A 285 -31.21 14.34 5.76
CA ASN A 285 -31.32 13.24 6.75
C ASN A 285 -32.45 12.25 6.45
N THR A 286 -32.96 12.25 5.22
CA THR A 286 -33.93 11.26 4.72
C THR A 286 -33.29 9.90 4.39
N ALA A 287 -31.95 9.80 4.45
CA ALA A 287 -31.22 8.54 4.34
C ALA A 287 -30.90 7.99 5.72
N SER A 288 -30.85 6.67 5.86
CA SER A 288 -30.33 5.99 7.05
C SER A 288 -28.88 5.60 6.84
N MET A 289 -28.10 5.55 7.92
CA MET A 289 -26.69 5.15 7.83
C MET A 289 -26.30 4.19 8.95
N SER A 290 -25.38 3.29 8.64
CA SER A 290 -24.70 2.40 9.58
C SER A 290 -23.22 2.56 9.40
N ALA A 291 -22.59 3.29 10.33
CA ALA A 291 -21.17 3.64 10.26
C ALA A 291 -20.35 2.79 11.23
N TYR A 292 -19.21 2.33 10.73
CA TYR A 292 -18.19 1.66 11.54
C TYR A 292 -16.80 2.17 11.16
N ARG A 293 -16.15 2.89 12.06
CA ARG A 293 -14.83 3.50 11.84
C ARG A 293 -14.82 4.36 10.55
N TYR A 294 -13.95 4.03 9.61
CA TYR A 294 -13.78 4.71 8.32
C TYR A 294 -14.74 4.21 7.23
N SER A 295 -15.68 3.33 7.56
CA SER A 295 -16.69 2.81 6.62
C SER A 295 -18.09 3.20 7.05
N ASN A 296 -18.97 3.46 6.09
CA ASN A 296 -20.37 3.77 6.32
C ASN A 296 -21.22 3.15 5.21
N SER A 297 -22.30 2.49 5.58
CA SER A 297 -23.34 2.04 4.66
C SER A 297 -24.51 2.99 4.76
N VAL A 298 -24.89 3.59 3.64
CA VAL A 298 -25.99 4.57 3.57
C VAL A 298 -27.09 4.01 2.69
N THR A 299 -28.34 4.04 3.20
CA THR A 299 -29.55 3.66 2.46
C THR A 299 -30.35 4.92 2.15
N PHE A 300 -30.58 5.17 0.86
CA PHE A 300 -31.23 6.37 0.36
C PHE A 300 -32.70 6.08 0.09
N SER A 301 -33.61 6.70 0.85
CA SER A 301 -35.04 6.41 0.78
C SER A 301 -35.79 7.21 -0.30
N ALA A 302 -35.20 8.29 -0.80
CA ALA A 302 -35.86 9.18 -1.78
C ALA A 302 -34.86 9.68 -2.83
N PRO A 303 -35.34 10.00 -4.06
CA PRO A 303 -34.50 10.65 -5.07
C PRO A 303 -34.03 12.02 -4.61
N GLY A 304 -32.90 12.48 -5.11
CA GLY A 304 -32.35 13.81 -4.82
C GLY A 304 -30.82 13.81 -4.77
N THR A 305 -30.26 14.95 -4.47
CA THR A 305 -28.82 15.09 -4.27
C THR A 305 -28.51 14.99 -2.78
N TYR A 306 -27.63 14.06 -2.44
CA TYR A 306 -27.16 13.82 -1.08
C TYR A 306 -25.69 14.17 -0.93
N ILE A 307 -25.33 14.56 0.27
CA ILE A 307 -23.94 14.75 0.68
C ILE A 307 -23.64 13.72 1.75
N VAL A 308 -22.70 12.84 1.49
CA VAL A 308 -22.15 11.90 2.48
C VAL A 308 -20.80 12.45 2.91
N GLY A 309 -20.61 12.66 4.20
CA GLY A 309 -19.40 13.25 4.72
C GLY A 309 -18.83 12.46 5.89
N CYS A 310 -17.51 12.51 6.00
CA CYS A 310 -16.78 11.99 7.15
C CYS A 310 -15.81 13.03 7.68
N ARG A 311 -15.71 13.12 9.00
CA ARG A 311 -14.66 13.86 9.67
C ARG A 311 -14.07 13.02 10.80
N SER A 312 -12.82 13.29 11.14
CA SER A 312 -12.26 12.77 12.36
C SER A 312 -12.68 13.64 13.56
N THR A 313 -12.90 12.97 14.69
CA THR A 313 -13.15 13.63 15.97
C THR A 313 -11.94 13.44 16.87
N SER A 314 -11.49 14.53 17.49
CA SER A 314 -10.35 14.51 18.40
C SER A 314 -10.82 14.84 19.81
N THR A 315 -10.27 14.11 20.79
CA THR A 315 -10.48 14.45 22.21
C THR A 315 -9.69 15.71 22.61
N CYS A 316 -8.81 16.24 21.76
CA CYS A 316 -8.03 17.45 22.02
C CYS A 316 -8.77 18.76 21.69
N GLY A 317 -9.95 18.75 21.11
CA GLY A 317 -10.60 20.01 20.75
C GLY A 317 -11.68 19.87 19.68
N THR A 318 -11.85 20.91 18.88
CA THR A 318 -12.89 20.99 17.86
C THR A 318 -12.70 19.91 16.79
N PRO A 319 -13.76 19.17 16.41
CA PRO A 319 -13.70 18.23 15.31
C PRO A 319 -13.23 18.91 14.01
N GLY A 320 -12.50 18.18 13.18
CA GLY A 320 -12.12 18.64 11.85
C GLY A 320 -13.33 18.94 10.96
N SER A 321 -13.10 19.61 9.83
CA SER A 321 -14.13 19.82 8.81
C SER A 321 -14.51 18.49 8.16
N TYR A 322 -15.78 18.37 7.72
CA TYR A 322 -16.20 17.21 6.93
C TYR A 322 -15.53 17.23 5.56
N VAL A 323 -14.98 16.09 5.18
CA VAL A 323 -14.66 15.78 3.79
C VAL A 323 -15.88 15.09 3.20
N ILE A 324 -16.38 15.62 2.08
CA ILE A 324 -17.69 15.27 1.54
C ILE A 324 -17.60 14.60 0.18
N LYS A 325 -18.57 13.74 -0.11
CA LYS A 325 -18.89 13.15 -1.41
C LYS A 325 -20.32 13.46 -1.74
N THR A 326 -20.56 14.03 -2.93
CA THR A 326 -21.90 14.23 -3.46
C THR A 326 -22.39 12.97 -4.15
N VAL A 327 -23.64 12.59 -3.90
CA VAL A 327 -24.30 11.42 -4.44
C VAL A 327 -25.64 11.83 -5.06
N SER A 328 -25.83 11.51 -6.33
CA SER A 328 -27.10 11.68 -7.02
C SER A 328 -27.95 10.43 -6.82
N VAL A 329 -29.05 10.56 -6.11
CA VAL A 329 -30.03 9.48 -5.96
C VAL A 329 -31.12 9.67 -7.00
N THR A 330 -31.15 8.79 -7.98
CA THR A 330 -32.13 8.81 -9.07
C THR A 330 -33.44 8.16 -8.62
N GLY A 331 -34.52 8.39 -9.36
CA GLY A 331 -35.76 7.63 -9.17
C GLY A 331 -35.54 6.14 -9.28
N TYR A 332 -36.52 5.34 -8.88
CA TYR A 332 -36.43 3.91 -9.02
C TYR A 332 -36.17 3.52 -10.48
N TYR A 333 -35.19 2.62 -10.67
CA TYR A 333 -34.86 2.10 -12.00
C TYR A 333 -35.97 1.17 -12.53
N TYR A 334 -36.61 0.43 -11.62
CA TYR A 334 -37.74 -0.43 -11.89
C TYR A 334 -39.01 0.07 -11.22
N SER A 335 -40.10 0.06 -11.97
CA SER A 335 -41.44 0.15 -11.41
C SER A 335 -41.86 -1.25 -10.95
N VAL A 336 -42.29 -1.35 -9.71
CA VAL A 336 -42.70 -2.61 -9.10
C VAL A 336 -44.16 -2.51 -8.68
N SER A 337 -45.02 -3.31 -9.28
CA SER A 337 -46.42 -3.41 -8.89
C SER A 337 -46.75 -4.82 -8.42
N THR A 338 -47.64 -4.96 -7.42
CA THR A 338 -48.03 -6.20 -6.81
C THR A 338 -49.51 -6.48 -7.02
N SER A 339 -49.88 -7.68 -7.39
CA SER A 339 -51.24 -8.17 -7.30
C SER A 339 -51.44 -8.85 -5.94
N SER A 340 -52.26 -8.23 -5.10
CA SER A 340 -52.49 -8.71 -3.74
C SER A 340 -53.30 -10.00 -3.69
N SER A 341 -54.03 -10.36 -4.75
CA SER A 341 -54.86 -11.59 -4.82
C SER A 341 -54.13 -12.78 -5.39
N THR A 342 -53.06 -12.58 -6.17
CA THR A 342 -52.30 -13.63 -6.82
C THR A 342 -50.85 -13.72 -6.38
N HIS A 343 -50.43 -12.86 -5.47
CA HIS A 343 -49.03 -12.73 -5.02
C HIS A 343 -48.02 -12.63 -6.19
N MET A 344 -48.47 -12.04 -7.30
CA MET A 344 -47.61 -11.78 -8.45
C MET A 344 -46.94 -10.40 -8.31
N VAL A 345 -45.69 -10.32 -8.68
CA VAL A 345 -44.92 -9.05 -8.70
C VAL A 345 -44.50 -8.79 -10.13
N ASN A 346 -45.06 -7.73 -10.71
CA ASN A 346 -44.66 -7.25 -12.01
C ASN A 346 -43.54 -6.22 -11.84
N ILE A 347 -42.44 -6.45 -12.53
CA ILE A 347 -41.28 -5.56 -12.60
C ILE A 347 -41.20 -5.02 -14.02
N SER A 348 -41.15 -3.71 -14.17
CA SER A 348 -40.95 -3.04 -15.46
C SER A 348 -39.91 -1.95 -15.32
N LYS A 349 -39.11 -1.73 -16.37
CA LYS A 349 -38.13 -0.66 -16.40
C LYS A 349 -38.84 0.72 -16.46
N GLU A 350 -38.43 1.67 -15.64
CA GLU A 350 -38.90 3.05 -15.73
C GLU A 350 -38.34 3.73 -16.97
N THR A 351 -39.23 4.24 -17.83
CA THR A 351 -38.86 4.79 -19.15
C THR A 351 -38.15 6.15 -19.10
N GLN A 352 -38.14 6.82 -17.94
CA GLN A 352 -37.57 8.17 -17.80
C GLN A 352 -36.09 8.16 -17.33
N ILE A 353 -35.53 7.01 -17.04
CA ILE A 353 -34.15 6.91 -16.55
C ILE A 353 -33.21 6.58 -17.72
N GLN A 354 -32.28 7.49 -17.94
CA GLN A 354 -31.22 7.30 -18.94
C GLN A 354 -30.37 6.06 -18.57
N ASP A 355 -30.14 5.19 -19.53
CA ASP A 355 -29.59 3.84 -19.39
C ASP A 355 -28.08 3.82 -19.04
N GLN A 356 -27.71 4.49 -17.95
CA GLN A 356 -26.29 4.53 -17.49
C GLN A 356 -25.84 3.22 -16.84
N PHE A 357 -26.77 2.38 -16.40
CA PHE A 357 -26.47 1.10 -15.74
C PHE A 357 -26.57 -0.12 -16.68
N SER A 358 -27.16 0.02 -17.85
CA SER A 358 -27.37 -1.08 -18.79
C SER A 358 -26.10 -1.68 -19.38
N VAL A 359 -25.01 -0.93 -19.35
CA VAL A 359 -23.71 -1.35 -19.93
C VAL A 359 -22.89 -2.24 -18.99
N MET A 360 -23.26 -2.35 -17.71
CA MET A 360 -22.42 -2.99 -16.69
C MET A 360 -22.78 -4.45 -16.33
N LEU A 361 -23.92 -4.96 -16.77
CA LEU A 361 -24.29 -6.34 -16.46
C LEU A 361 -24.23 -7.21 -17.71
N GLU A 362 -23.24 -8.10 -17.78
CA GLU A 362 -23.15 -9.14 -18.84
C GLU A 362 -24.16 -10.27 -18.65
N THR A 363 -24.75 -10.40 -17.45
CA THR A 363 -25.69 -11.44 -17.05
C THR A 363 -27.07 -10.86 -16.72
N ARG A 364 -28.09 -11.76 -16.62
CA ARG A 364 -29.41 -11.34 -16.12
C ARG A 364 -29.31 -10.80 -14.71
N PRO A 365 -29.99 -9.67 -14.39
CA PRO A 365 -29.99 -9.13 -13.04
C PRO A 365 -30.65 -10.10 -12.05
N THR A 366 -30.16 -10.05 -10.83
CA THR A 366 -30.66 -10.89 -9.73
C THR A 366 -31.66 -10.15 -8.87
N TYR A 367 -32.57 -10.89 -8.23
CA TYR A 367 -33.40 -10.37 -7.15
C TYR A 367 -33.23 -11.22 -5.89
N THR A 368 -33.46 -10.60 -4.75
CA THR A 368 -33.60 -11.26 -3.46
C THR A 368 -34.83 -10.75 -2.73
N LEU A 369 -35.57 -11.65 -2.13
CA LEU A 369 -36.80 -11.36 -1.37
C LEU A 369 -36.60 -11.74 0.09
N TYR A 370 -36.81 -10.80 0.98
CA TYR A 370 -36.68 -10.99 2.43
C TYR A 370 -38.03 -10.79 3.12
N ASN A 371 -38.28 -11.55 4.17
CA ASN A 371 -39.39 -11.28 5.06
C ASN A 371 -39.01 -10.08 5.96
N GLN A 372 -39.86 -9.03 5.96
CA GLN A 372 -39.53 -7.79 6.67
C GLN A 372 -39.45 -7.97 8.20
N SER A 373 -40.28 -8.85 8.76
CA SER A 373 -40.38 -9.03 10.23
C SER A 373 -39.24 -9.88 10.79
N THR A 374 -38.76 -10.86 10.02
CA THR A 374 -37.71 -11.79 10.46
C THR A 374 -36.32 -11.47 9.89
N GLY A 375 -36.26 -10.66 8.85
CA GLY A 375 -35.01 -10.42 8.09
C GLY A 375 -34.53 -11.64 7.29
N ALA A 376 -35.27 -12.75 7.29
CA ALA A 376 -34.86 -13.97 6.62
C ALA A 376 -34.98 -13.83 5.10
N LEU A 377 -33.99 -14.37 4.37
CA LEU A 377 -34.08 -14.56 2.93
C LEU A 377 -35.14 -15.60 2.62
N VAL A 378 -36.11 -15.23 1.79
CA VAL A 378 -37.25 -16.06 1.44
C VAL A 378 -37.10 -16.69 0.05
N ARG A 379 -36.61 -15.89 -0.88
CA ARG A 379 -36.39 -16.34 -2.27
C ARG A 379 -35.33 -15.47 -2.95
N GLU A 380 -34.62 -16.05 -3.90
CA GLU A 380 -33.71 -15.37 -4.81
C GLU A 380 -33.84 -15.92 -6.21
N GLY A 381 -33.40 -15.19 -7.21
CA GLY A 381 -33.42 -15.57 -8.60
C GLY A 381 -32.95 -14.48 -9.54
N THR A 382 -33.23 -14.67 -10.83
CA THR A 382 -32.94 -13.68 -11.87
C THR A 382 -34.25 -13.21 -12.51
N PHE A 383 -34.23 -12.02 -13.13
CA PHE A 383 -35.38 -11.46 -13.83
C PHE A 383 -34.95 -10.81 -15.15
N LEU A 384 -35.92 -10.45 -16.00
CA LEU A 384 -35.68 -9.76 -17.27
C LEU A 384 -35.71 -8.25 -17.06
N ARG A 385 -34.71 -7.56 -17.59
CA ARG A 385 -34.60 -6.07 -17.48
C ARG A 385 -35.75 -5.31 -18.15
N GLU A 386 -36.25 -5.83 -19.24
CA GLU A 386 -37.32 -5.21 -20.03
C GLU A 386 -38.69 -5.35 -19.40
N GLY A 387 -38.79 -6.12 -18.34
CA GLY A 387 -39.98 -6.42 -17.60
C GLY A 387 -40.13 -7.92 -17.33
N ASP A 388 -40.62 -8.26 -16.14
CA ASP A 388 -40.81 -9.64 -15.72
C ASP A 388 -41.96 -9.76 -14.74
N LEU A 389 -42.56 -10.93 -14.66
CA LEU A 389 -43.62 -11.28 -13.74
C LEU A 389 -43.16 -12.38 -12.79
N LEU A 390 -42.77 -11.98 -11.59
CA LEU A 390 -42.32 -12.93 -10.58
C LEU A 390 -43.53 -13.52 -9.82
N ASP A 391 -43.60 -14.84 -9.75
CA ASP A 391 -44.64 -15.56 -9.05
C ASP A 391 -44.22 -15.95 -7.63
N PHE A 392 -44.94 -15.41 -6.65
CA PHE A 392 -44.76 -15.67 -5.22
C PHE A 392 -46.01 -16.28 -4.56
N ASN A 393 -46.87 -16.90 -5.31
CA ASN A 393 -48.17 -17.43 -4.86
C ASN A 393 -48.08 -18.46 -3.70
N THR A 394 -46.90 -19.06 -3.50
CA THR A 394 -46.65 -20.01 -2.40
C THR A 394 -46.26 -19.31 -1.08
N LEU A 395 -46.07 -17.99 -1.09
CA LEU A 395 -45.70 -17.26 0.11
C LEU A 395 -46.91 -16.84 0.92
N PRO A 396 -46.82 -16.84 2.25
CA PRO A 396 -47.91 -16.37 3.12
C PRO A 396 -48.14 -14.89 2.95
N SER A 397 -49.36 -14.44 3.33
CA SER A 397 -49.63 -13.01 3.45
C SER A 397 -48.64 -12.33 4.42
N GLY A 398 -48.17 -11.16 4.06
CA GLY A 398 -47.16 -10.47 4.87
C GLY A 398 -46.49 -9.30 4.13
N ILE A 399 -45.53 -8.74 4.81
CA ILE A 399 -44.70 -7.65 4.27
C ILE A 399 -43.33 -8.20 3.94
N TYR A 400 -42.89 -7.93 2.72
CA TYR A 400 -41.62 -8.39 2.18
C TYR A 400 -40.80 -7.23 1.64
N VAL A 401 -39.52 -7.43 1.55
CA VAL A 401 -38.54 -6.48 0.97
C VAL A 401 -37.95 -7.15 -0.26
N LEU A 402 -38.28 -6.65 -1.43
CA LEU A 402 -37.72 -7.09 -2.71
C LEU A 402 -36.52 -6.18 -3.05
N ARG A 403 -35.39 -6.81 -3.25
CA ARG A 403 -34.15 -6.16 -3.64
C ARG A 403 -33.82 -6.56 -5.08
N LEU A 404 -33.67 -5.57 -5.96
CA LEU A 404 -33.43 -5.76 -7.39
C LEU A 404 -32.05 -5.24 -7.75
N GLN A 405 -31.28 -6.03 -8.48
CA GLN A 405 -29.95 -5.64 -8.97
C GLN A 405 -30.09 -4.66 -10.14
N ILE A 406 -29.41 -3.52 -10.07
CA ILE A 406 -29.37 -2.48 -11.10
C ILE A 406 -27.97 -2.26 -11.69
N GLY A 407 -26.92 -2.74 -11.04
CA GLY A 407 -25.51 -2.71 -11.46
C GLY A 407 -24.73 -3.86 -10.82
N ASN A 408 -23.42 -3.98 -11.07
CA ASN A 408 -22.62 -5.09 -10.55
C ASN A 408 -22.76 -5.29 -9.03
N ASP A 409 -22.68 -4.20 -8.26
CA ASP A 409 -22.83 -4.22 -6.80
C ASP A 409 -23.89 -3.22 -6.31
N THR A 410 -24.80 -2.82 -7.21
CA THR A 410 -25.82 -1.80 -6.93
C THR A 410 -27.19 -2.42 -7.02
N TYR A 411 -28.03 -2.12 -6.02
CA TYR A 411 -29.38 -2.67 -5.87
C TYR A 411 -30.35 -1.56 -5.50
N GLU A 412 -31.60 -1.70 -5.96
CA GLU A 412 -32.73 -0.93 -5.42
C GLU A 412 -33.62 -1.82 -4.58
N THR A 413 -34.42 -1.23 -3.71
CA THR A 413 -35.22 -1.96 -2.73
C THR A 413 -36.66 -1.49 -2.76
N HIS A 414 -37.60 -2.41 -2.93
CA HIS A 414 -39.02 -2.17 -2.95
C HIS A 414 -39.69 -2.91 -1.79
N LYS A 415 -40.63 -2.23 -1.12
CA LYS A 415 -41.50 -2.87 -0.13
C LYS A 415 -42.71 -3.44 -0.85
N ILE A 416 -42.97 -4.72 -0.69
CA ILE A 416 -44.13 -5.39 -1.25
C ILE A 416 -45.03 -5.98 -0.14
N VAL A 417 -46.32 -5.97 -0.38
CA VAL A 417 -47.33 -6.46 0.58
C VAL A 417 -48.21 -7.47 -0.10
N PHE A 418 -48.20 -8.67 0.40
CA PHE A 418 -49.20 -9.73 0.03
C PHE A 418 -50.27 -9.78 1.10
N LYS A 419 -51.54 -9.73 0.67
CA LYS A 419 -52.71 -9.75 1.55
C LYS A 419 -53.35 -11.13 1.57
#